data_6784a194f3be0083395018b1e1f5190e
#
_entry.id   6784a194f3be0083395018b1e1f5190e
#
_cell.length_a   1.000
_cell.length_b   1.000
_cell.length_c   1.000
_cell.angle_alpha   90.00
_cell.angle_beta   90.00
_cell.angle_gamma   90.00
#
_symmetry.space_group_name_H-M   'P 1'
#
loop_
_entity.id
_entity.type
_entity.pdbx_description
1 polymer ?
#
loop_
_entity_poly.entity_id
_entity_poly.type
_entity_poly.pdbx_seq_one_letter_code
_entity_poly.pdbx_strand_id
1 'polypeptide(L)'
;MGSVVTPPAPTNATPDAVKSWIDLLPAGAQAYARLARLDRPAGTWLLFWPCIAGLALAGGLQRAPWLVLWFGLGSIAMRGAGCVWNDIIDRDLDAQVERTRDRPVASGRISVRAALAFAVALSLIGLVVLLQLRGLAQIVALASLIPVAAYPFMKRITWWPQAWLGLTFNWGAL
;
A
#
# COMPACT_ATOMS: atom_id res chain seq x y z
N MET A 1 -46.78 9.05 16.33
CA MET A 1 -45.47 9.58 16.76
C MET A 1 -44.39 8.70 16.18
N GLY A 2 -43.84 9.07 15.01
CA GLY A 2 -42.77 8.34 14.35
C GLY A 2 -41.46 8.72 15.03
N SER A 3 -40.73 7.74 15.55
CA SER A 3 -39.38 7.93 16.05
C SER A 3 -38.47 8.32 14.90
N VAL A 4 -37.93 9.53 14.92
CA VAL A 4 -36.87 9.99 14.02
C VAL A 4 -35.65 9.18 14.37
N VAL A 5 -35.35 8.18 13.52
CA VAL A 5 -34.06 7.44 13.59
C VAL A 5 -32.98 8.41 13.10
N THR A 6 -32.28 9.02 14.04
CA THR A 6 -31.07 9.80 13.74
C THR A 6 -30.06 8.87 13.08
N PRO A 7 -29.56 9.20 11.88
CA PRO A 7 -28.50 8.39 11.26
C PRO A 7 -27.28 8.38 12.19
N PRO A 8 -26.60 7.23 12.36
CA PRO A 8 -25.40 7.15 13.18
C PRO A 8 -24.36 8.15 12.65
N ALA A 9 -23.67 8.82 13.59
CA ALA A 9 -22.58 9.72 13.26
C ALA A 9 -21.60 9.04 12.30
N PRO A 10 -21.04 9.76 11.31
CA PRO A 10 -20.11 9.16 10.35
C PRO A 10 -18.93 8.56 11.10
N THR A 11 -18.90 7.24 11.19
CA THR A 11 -17.75 6.53 11.72
C THR A 11 -16.60 6.78 10.73
N ASN A 12 -15.45 7.22 11.21
CA ASN A 12 -14.24 7.39 10.39
C ASN A 12 -13.72 6.06 9.84
N ALA A 13 -14.45 4.98 10.04
CA ALA A 13 -14.15 3.63 9.61
C ALA A 13 -14.85 3.33 8.27
N THR A 14 -14.12 2.77 7.31
CA THR A 14 -14.73 2.12 6.14
C THR A 14 -15.48 0.87 6.63
N PRO A 15 -16.58 0.41 5.95
CA PRO A 15 -17.31 -0.79 6.34
C PRO A 15 -16.44 -2.04 6.53
N ASP A 16 -15.32 -2.10 5.83
CA ASP A 16 -14.31 -3.16 5.97
C ASP A 16 -13.13 -2.78 6.88
N ALA A 17 -13.15 -1.64 7.58
CA ALA A 17 -12.10 -1.29 8.53
C ALA A 17 -12.23 -2.12 9.82
N VAL A 18 -11.25 -2.95 10.08
CA VAL A 18 -11.13 -3.67 11.34
C VAL A 18 -10.72 -2.66 12.42
N LYS A 19 -11.30 -2.77 13.62
CA LYS A 19 -10.81 -2.04 14.80
C LYS A 19 -9.33 -2.31 14.97
N SER A 20 -8.52 -1.28 14.96
CA SER A 20 -7.06 -1.42 15.00
C SER A 20 -6.42 -0.30 15.82
N TRP A 21 -5.11 -0.43 16.08
CA TRP A 21 -4.31 0.61 16.74
C TRP A 21 -4.41 1.99 16.06
N ILE A 22 -4.79 2.04 14.78
CA ILE A 22 -5.00 3.29 14.03
C ILE A 22 -6.10 4.15 14.68
N ASP A 23 -7.07 3.53 15.34
CA ASP A 23 -8.17 4.24 15.99
C ASP A 23 -7.69 5.08 17.19
N LEU A 24 -6.48 4.83 17.69
CA LEU A 24 -5.83 5.61 18.74
C LEU A 24 -5.13 6.88 18.21
N LEU A 25 -4.95 6.99 16.89
CA LEU A 25 -4.30 8.14 16.26
C LEU A 25 -5.26 9.35 16.16
N PRO A 26 -4.74 10.59 16.07
CA PRO A 26 -5.55 11.75 15.73
C PRO A 26 -6.28 11.55 14.39
N ALA A 27 -7.51 12.10 14.26
CA ALA A 27 -8.39 11.86 13.11
C ALA A 27 -7.73 12.11 11.74
N GLY A 28 -6.89 13.14 11.63
CA GLY A 28 -6.13 13.42 10.40
C GLY A 28 -5.13 12.31 10.06
N ALA A 29 -4.40 11.81 11.05
CA ALA A 29 -3.43 10.73 10.86
C ALA A 29 -4.11 9.38 10.57
N GLN A 30 -5.28 9.12 11.16
CA GLN A 30 -6.08 7.92 10.88
C GLN A 30 -6.40 7.78 9.39
N ALA A 31 -6.81 8.86 8.73
CA ALA A 31 -7.17 8.83 7.32
C ALA A 31 -5.98 8.42 6.43
N TYR A 32 -4.79 8.95 6.69
CA TYR A 32 -3.57 8.58 5.96
C TYR A 32 -3.07 7.17 6.29
N ALA A 33 -3.13 6.76 7.56
CA ALA A 33 -2.77 5.41 7.97
C ALA A 33 -3.65 4.34 7.32
N ARG A 34 -4.97 4.61 7.22
CA ARG A 34 -5.91 3.75 6.49
C ARG A 34 -5.71 3.80 4.98
N LEU A 35 -5.38 4.95 4.41
CA LEU A 35 -5.05 5.09 3.00
C LEU A 35 -3.82 4.23 2.64
N ALA A 36 -2.79 4.21 3.50
CA ALA A 36 -1.62 3.34 3.35
C ALA A 36 -1.86 1.87 3.76
N ARG A 37 -3.08 1.51 4.20
CA ARG A 37 -3.45 0.15 4.64
C ARG A 37 -2.60 -0.38 5.81
N LEU A 38 -2.20 0.49 6.75
CA LEU A 38 -1.43 0.08 7.93
C LEU A 38 -2.25 -0.74 8.93
N ASP A 39 -3.59 -0.71 8.81
CA ASP A 39 -4.53 -1.58 9.53
C ASP A 39 -4.49 -3.04 9.05
N ARG A 40 -3.87 -3.31 7.90
CA ARG A 40 -3.84 -4.63 7.26
C ARG A 40 -2.43 -5.03 6.86
N PRO A 41 -1.61 -5.48 7.81
CA PRO A 41 -0.17 -5.73 7.60
C PRO A 41 0.13 -6.90 6.66
N ALA A 42 -0.86 -7.76 6.33
CA ALA A 42 -0.65 -8.93 5.47
C ALA A 42 0.03 -8.59 4.15
N GLY A 43 -0.38 -7.48 3.48
CA GLY A 43 0.25 -7.06 2.23
C GLY A 43 1.70 -6.59 2.40
N THR A 44 2.05 -6.04 3.56
CA THR A 44 3.44 -5.68 3.90
C THR A 44 4.30 -6.93 4.07
N TRP A 45 3.79 -7.95 4.76
CA TRP A 45 4.48 -9.23 4.92
C TRP A 45 4.69 -9.95 3.60
N LEU A 46 3.69 -9.89 2.69
CA LEU A 46 3.80 -10.47 1.35
C LEU A 46 4.91 -9.81 0.50
N LEU A 47 5.21 -8.54 0.71
CA LEU A 47 6.35 -7.85 0.09
C LEU A 47 7.67 -8.16 0.80
N PHE A 48 7.65 -8.19 2.12
CA PHE A 48 8.83 -8.33 2.95
C PHE A 48 9.50 -9.69 2.82
N TRP A 49 8.74 -10.78 2.93
CA TRP A 49 9.30 -12.14 2.94
C TRP A 49 10.03 -12.53 1.64
N PRO A 50 9.53 -12.20 0.44
CA PRO A 50 10.29 -12.42 -0.79
C PRO A 50 11.64 -11.70 -0.81
N CYS A 51 11.69 -10.44 -0.33
CA CYS A 51 12.96 -9.71 -0.22
C CYS A 51 13.93 -10.40 0.75
N ILE A 52 13.44 -10.92 1.88
CA ILE A 52 14.28 -11.66 2.83
C ILE A 52 14.74 -12.99 2.24
N ALA A 53 13.89 -13.68 1.47
CA ALA A 53 14.28 -14.91 0.78
C ALA A 53 15.39 -14.63 -0.25
N GLY A 54 15.25 -13.60 -1.08
CA GLY A 54 16.30 -13.18 -2.01
C GLY A 54 17.61 -12.81 -1.30
N LEU A 55 17.52 -12.03 -0.21
CA LEU A 55 18.68 -11.68 0.61
C LEU A 55 19.38 -12.91 1.21
N ALA A 56 18.60 -13.88 1.68
CA ALA A 56 19.13 -15.14 2.25
C ALA A 56 19.86 -15.96 1.19
N LEU A 57 19.25 -16.14 0.00
CA LEU A 57 19.81 -16.87 -1.11
C LEU A 57 21.11 -16.24 -1.62
N ALA A 58 21.19 -14.91 -1.60
CA ALA A 58 22.41 -14.17 -1.94
C ALA A 58 23.48 -14.21 -0.84
N GLY A 59 23.26 -14.87 0.30
CA GLY A 59 24.16 -14.87 1.46
C GLY A 59 24.24 -13.50 2.14
N GLY A 60 23.26 -12.64 1.91
CA GLY A 60 23.24 -11.27 2.44
C GLY A 60 22.87 -11.19 3.90
N LEU A 61 22.19 -12.19 4.48
CA LEU A 61 21.84 -12.20 5.90
C LEU A 61 23.08 -12.16 6.81
N GLN A 62 24.16 -12.79 6.39
CA GLN A 62 25.43 -12.79 7.13
C GLN A 62 26.30 -11.56 6.79
N ARG A 63 26.27 -11.09 5.53
CA ARG A 63 27.13 -10.01 5.03
C ARG A 63 26.58 -8.62 5.31
N ALA A 64 25.26 -8.46 5.32
CA ALA A 64 24.56 -7.18 5.40
C ALA A 64 23.22 -7.31 6.17
N PRO A 65 23.23 -7.77 7.45
CA PRO A 65 22.00 -8.03 8.22
C PRO A 65 21.11 -6.78 8.38
N TRP A 66 21.69 -5.58 8.33
CA TRP A 66 20.95 -4.32 8.39
C TRP A 66 19.96 -4.12 7.23
N LEU A 67 20.16 -4.80 6.08
CA LEU A 67 19.24 -4.77 4.96
C LEU A 67 17.85 -5.33 5.32
N VAL A 68 17.76 -6.19 6.34
CA VAL A 68 16.47 -6.69 6.85
C VAL A 68 15.60 -5.52 7.34
N LEU A 69 16.19 -4.57 8.08
CA LEU A 69 15.47 -3.38 8.56
C LEU A 69 15.07 -2.46 7.40
N TRP A 70 15.96 -2.26 6.43
CA TRP A 70 15.68 -1.47 5.23
C TRP A 70 14.56 -2.08 4.40
N PHE A 71 14.57 -3.40 4.20
CA PHE A 71 13.48 -4.09 3.49
C PHE A 71 12.16 -4.02 4.26
N GLY A 72 12.19 -4.08 5.59
CA GLY A 72 11.00 -3.85 6.42
C GLY A 72 10.41 -2.46 6.19
N LEU A 73 11.23 -1.42 6.30
CA LEU A 73 10.83 -0.04 6.05
C LEU A 73 10.34 0.16 4.61
N GLY A 74 11.07 -0.37 3.62
CA GLY A 74 10.71 -0.32 2.21
C GLY A 74 9.38 -1.01 1.92
N SER A 75 9.14 -2.17 2.52
CA SER A 75 7.88 -2.92 2.35
C SER A 75 6.68 -2.14 2.89
N ILE A 76 6.81 -1.49 4.05
CA ILE A 76 5.75 -0.63 4.61
C ILE A 76 5.50 0.56 3.68
N ALA A 77 6.55 1.28 3.28
CA ALA A 77 6.43 2.49 2.48
C ALA A 77 5.90 2.19 1.07
N MET A 78 6.48 1.23 0.36
CA MET A 78 6.10 0.91 -1.01
C MET A 78 4.73 0.24 -1.10
N ARG A 79 4.38 -0.59 -0.09
CA ARG A 79 3.01 -1.12 0.03
C ARG A 79 2.01 0.01 0.20
N GLY A 80 2.32 0.98 1.08
CA GLY A 80 1.50 2.17 1.27
C GLY A 80 1.34 2.97 -0.01
N ALA A 81 2.45 3.31 -0.68
CA ALA A 81 2.45 4.05 -1.94
C ALA A 81 1.59 3.36 -3.03
N GLY A 82 1.75 2.03 -3.18
CA GLY A 82 0.95 1.24 -4.12
C GLY A 82 -0.55 1.24 -3.79
N CYS A 83 -0.93 1.21 -2.51
CA CYS A 83 -2.32 1.33 -2.08
C CYS A 83 -2.91 2.71 -2.40
N VAL A 84 -2.16 3.77 -2.10
CA VAL A 84 -2.57 5.15 -2.39
C VAL A 84 -2.76 5.33 -3.91
N TRP A 85 -1.82 4.85 -4.71
CA TRP A 85 -1.90 4.89 -6.17
C TRP A 85 -3.16 4.18 -6.67
N ASN A 86 -3.40 2.96 -6.17
CA ASN A 86 -4.60 2.21 -6.53
C ASN A 86 -5.90 2.95 -6.15
N ASP A 87 -5.98 3.53 -4.95
CA ASP A 87 -7.18 4.24 -4.50
C ASP A 87 -7.39 5.56 -5.29
N ILE A 88 -6.34 6.19 -5.82
CA ILE A 88 -6.45 7.34 -6.73
C ILE A 88 -7.03 6.92 -8.08
N ILE A 89 -6.53 5.84 -8.67
CA ILE A 89 -6.98 5.34 -9.98
C ILE A 89 -8.40 4.78 -9.94
N ASP A 90 -8.75 4.10 -8.84
CA ASP A 90 -10.06 3.47 -8.65
C ASP A 90 -11.11 4.40 -8.00
N ARG A 91 -10.77 5.67 -7.72
CA ARG A 91 -11.60 6.62 -6.97
C ARG A 91 -13.07 6.61 -7.39
N ASP A 92 -13.32 6.75 -8.69
CA ASP A 92 -14.69 6.90 -9.22
C ASP A 92 -15.44 5.56 -9.21
N LEU A 93 -14.76 4.44 -9.33
CA LEU A 93 -15.31 3.09 -9.17
C LEU A 93 -15.60 2.80 -7.70
N ASP A 94 -14.66 3.13 -6.82
CA ASP A 94 -14.81 2.93 -5.38
C ASP A 94 -15.99 3.72 -4.80
N ALA A 95 -16.26 4.91 -5.33
CA ALA A 95 -17.41 5.73 -4.92
C ALA A 95 -18.78 5.09 -5.27
N GLN A 96 -18.84 4.21 -6.27
CA GLN A 96 -20.06 3.55 -6.71
C GLN A 96 -20.34 2.24 -5.96
N VAL A 97 -19.35 1.69 -5.24
CA VAL A 97 -19.46 0.41 -4.55
C VAL A 97 -19.64 0.65 -3.04
N GLU A 98 -20.72 0.15 -2.46
CA GLU A 98 -21.07 0.35 -1.05
C GLU A 98 -19.91 0.03 -0.08
N ARG A 99 -19.17 -1.05 -0.33
CA ARG A 99 -18.05 -1.48 0.50
C ARG A 99 -16.86 -0.51 0.46
N THR A 100 -16.64 0.23 -0.63
CA THR A 100 -15.43 1.03 -0.87
C THR A 100 -15.69 2.53 -0.94
N ARG A 101 -16.95 2.97 -1.02
CA ARG A 101 -17.33 4.39 -1.12
C ARG A 101 -16.79 5.27 0.02
N ASP A 102 -16.57 4.66 1.21
CA ASP A 102 -16.07 5.36 2.40
C ASP A 102 -14.53 5.40 2.47
N ARG A 103 -13.82 4.91 1.43
CA ARG A 103 -12.36 5.07 1.35
C ARG A 103 -11.97 6.54 1.35
N PRO A 104 -10.83 6.92 1.96
CA PRO A 104 -10.46 8.33 2.15
C PRO A 104 -10.44 9.17 0.87
N VAL A 105 -10.03 8.60 -0.27
CA VAL A 105 -10.00 9.32 -1.56
C VAL A 105 -11.38 9.31 -2.23
N ALA A 106 -12.07 8.16 -2.24
CA ALA A 106 -13.39 8.02 -2.86
C ALA A 106 -14.45 8.88 -2.17
N SER A 107 -14.40 8.96 -0.83
CA SER A 107 -15.31 9.80 -0.01
C SER A 107 -14.96 11.29 0.00
N GLY A 108 -13.83 11.70 -0.62
CA GLY A 108 -13.37 13.08 -0.62
C GLY A 108 -12.73 13.56 0.69
N ARG A 109 -12.56 12.69 1.71
CA ARG A 109 -11.89 13.04 2.98
C ARG A 109 -10.42 13.43 2.77
N ILE A 110 -9.77 12.84 1.79
CA ILE A 110 -8.42 13.20 1.34
C ILE A 110 -8.52 13.58 -0.14
N SER A 111 -8.06 14.77 -0.49
CA SER A 111 -8.03 15.19 -1.88
C SER A 111 -7.02 14.37 -2.69
N VAL A 112 -7.25 14.21 -3.99
CA VAL A 112 -6.32 13.50 -4.88
C VAL A 112 -4.92 14.09 -4.83
N ARG A 113 -4.80 15.44 -4.73
CA ARG A 113 -3.50 16.12 -4.62
C ARG A 113 -2.77 15.74 -3.32
N ALA A 114 -3.49 15.70 -2.20
CA ALA A 114 -2.91 15.30 -0.91
C ALA A 114 -2.53 13.82 -0.90
N ALA A 115 -3.37 12.95 -1.49
CA ALA A 115 -3.05 11.54 -1.65
C ALA A 115 -1.81 11.33 -2.53
N LEU A 116 -1.69 12.06 -3.65
CA LEU A 116 -0.51 12.00 -4.51
C LEU A 116 0.75 12.47 -3.79
N ALA A 117 0.68 13.60 -3.07
CA ALA A 117 1.81 14.07 -2.27
C ALA A 117 2.24 13.04 -1.22
N PHE A 118 1.29 12.37 -0.58
CA PHE A 118 1.56 11.30 0.36
C PHE A 118 2.19 10.06 -0.32
N ALA A 119 1.71 9.66 -1.50
CA ALA A 119 2.32 8.58 -2.29
C ALA A 119 3.77 8.91 -2.66
N VAL A 120 4.05 10.16 -3.07
CA VAL A 120 5.40 10.64 -3.35
C VAL A 120 6.28 10.57 -2.10
N ALA A 121 5.78 11.03 -0.94
CA ALA A 121 6.53 10.96 0.32
C ALA A 121 6.90 9.51 0.69
N LEU A 122 5.96 8.56 0.55
CA LEU A 122 6.23 7.14 0.76
C LEU A 122 7.24 6.59 -0.27
N SER A 123 7.14 7.01 -1.52
CA SER A 123 8.08 6.61 -2.58
C SER A 123 9.48 7.15 -2.34
N LEU A 124 9.63 8.35 -1.75
CA LEU A 124 10.93 8.88 -1.34
C LEU A 124 11.58 8.04 -0.23
N ILE A 125 10.78 7.51 0.70
CA ILE A 125 11.29 6.53 1.68
C ILE A 125 11.78 5.28 0.94
N GLY A 126 11.01 4.77 -0.03
CA GLY A 126 11.43 3.66 -0.90
C GLY A 126 12.72 3.96 -1.68
N LEU A 127 12.89 5.20 -2.14
CA LEU A 127 14.13 5.63 -2.80
C LEU A 127 15.34 5.60 -1.84
N VAL A 128 15.17 6.02 -0.59
CA VAL A 128 16.24 5.92 0.42
C VAL A 128 16.64 4.45 0.63
N VAL A 129 15.67 3.53 0.67
CA VAL A 129 15.93 2.09 0.75
C VAL A 129 16.66 1.60 -0.51
N LEU A 130 16.23 2.02 -1.70
CA LEU A 130 16.86 1.67 -2.98
C LEU A 130 18.34 2.06 -3.01
N LEU A 131 18.69 3.22 -2.45
CA LEU A 131 20.07 3.71 -2.40
C LEU A 131 21.00 2.86 -1.50
N GLN A 132 20.44 2.01 -0.63
CA GLN A 132 21.23 1.04 0.16
C GLN A 132 21.64 -0.18 -0.68
N LEU A 133 20.94 -0.43 -1.80
CA LEU A 133 21.25 -1.52 -2.72
C LEU A 133 22.31 -1.08 -3.72
N ARG A 134 22.94 -2.03 -4.41
CA ARG A 134 24.00 -1.75 -5.38
C ARG A 134 23.79 -2.51 -6.69
N GLY A 135 24.25 -1.90 -7.79
CA GLY A 135 24.34 -2.52 -9.10
C GLY A 135 23.01 -3.07 -9.62
N LEU A 136 23.00 -4.34 -9.99
CA LEU A 136 21.84 -5.00 -10.58
C LEU A 136 20.60 -4.97 -9.68
N ALA A 137 20.78 -5.07 -8.37
CA ALA A 137 19.64 -5.02 -7.42
C ALA A 137 18.86 -3.71 -7.49
N GLN A 138 19.53 -2.57 -7.74
CA GLN A 138 18.84 -1.29 -7.95
C GLN A 138 18.02 -1.30 -9.24
N ILE A 139 18.57 -1.86 -10.32
CA ILE A 139 17.89 -1.95 -11.62
C ILE A 139 16.65 -2.85 -11.49
N VAL A 140 16.78 -4.01 -10.86
CA VAL A 140 15.68 -4.95 -10.62
C VAL A 140 14.60 -4.28 -9.75
N ALA A 141 15.00 -3.59 -8.68
CA ALA A 141 14.06 -2.89 -7.82
C ALA A 141 13.31 -1.77 -8.56
N LEU A 142 13.98 -0.98 -9.41
CA LEU A 142 13.33 0.03 -10.24
C LEU A 142 12.38 -0.60 -11.27
N ALA A 143 12.76 -1.72 -11.87
CA ALA A 143 11.91 -2.44 -12.82
C ALA A 143 10.59 -2.93 -12.18
N SER A 144 10.56 -3.15 -10.85
CA SER A 144 9.33 -3.50 -10.13
C SER A 144 8.24 -2.43 -10.20
N LEU A 145 8.60 -1.17 -10.44
CA LEU A 145 7.63 -0.07 -10.54
C LEU A 145 6.71 -0.24 -11.74
N ILE A 146 7.15 -0.92 -12.80
CA ILE A 146 6.35 -1.19 -14.00
C ILE A 146 5.11 -2.05 -13.65
N PRO A 147 5.25 -3.26 -13.10
CA PRO A 147 4.09 -4.06 -12.71
C PRO A 147 3.26 -3.43 -11.60
N VAL A 148 3.86 -2.67 -10.68
CA VAL A 148 3.13 -1.93 -9.64
C VAL A 148 2.25 -0.85 -10.25
N ALA A 149 2.77 -0.03 -11.15
CA ALA A 149 2.02 1.03 -11.82
C ALA A 149 0.91 0.47 -12.72
N ALA A 150 1.16 -0.64 -13.40
CA ALA A 150 0.21 -1.28 -14.30
C ALA A 150 -0.92 -2.04 -13.56
N TYR A 151 -0.71 -2.45 -12.31
CA TYR A 151 -1.65 -3.30 -11.56
C TYR A 151 -3.10 -2.78 -11.51
N PRO A 152 -3.40 -1.49 -11.25
CA PRO A 152 -4.78 -1.01 -11.22
C PRO A 152 -5.51 -1.18 -12.57
N PHE A 153 -4.77 -1.09 -13.67
CA PHE A 153 -5.31 -1.25 -15.02
C PHE A 153 -5.52 -2.73 -15.38
N MET A 154 -4.65 -3.61 -14.89
CA MET A 154 -4.77 -5.05 -15.15
C MET A 154 -6.08 -5.65 -14.64
N LYS A 155 -6.65 -5.14 -13.56
CA LYS A 155 -7.98 -5.55 -13.06
C LYS A 155 -9.09 -5.34 -14.09
N ARG A 156 -8.90 -4.42 -15.06
CA ARG A 156 -9.89 -4.06 -16.08
C ARG A 156 -9.66 -4.77 -17.40
N ILE A 157 -8.45 -5.32 -17.62
CA ILE A 157 -8.01 -5.87 -18.89
C ILE A 157 -7.97 -7.40 -18.84
N THR A 158 -7.57 -7.99 -17.71
CA THR A 158 -7.33 -9.43 -17.58
C THR A 158 -8.30 -10.14 -16.64
N TRP A 159 -8.64 -11.38 -16.98
CA TRP A 159 -9.39 -12.30 -16.12
C TRP A 159 -8.55 -12.86 -14.95
N TRP A 160 -7.23 -12.64 -14.97
CA TRP A 160 -6.26 -13.18 -14.01
C TRP A 160 -5.50 -12.09 -13.25
N PRO A 161 -6.18 -11.12 -12.59
CA PRO A 161 -5.51 -10.04 -11.88
C PRO A 161 -4.63 -10.55 -10.73
N GLN A 162 -4.96 -11.72 -10.18
CA GLN A 162 -4.20 -12.34 -9.08
C GLN A 162 -2.81 -12.84 -9.54
N ALA A 163 -2.67 -13.30 -10.78
CA ALA A 163 -1.36 -13.66 -11.33
C ALA A 163 -0.44 -12.44 -11.41
N TRP A 164 -0.99 -11.29 -11.85
CA TRP A 164 -0.24 -10.03 -11.88
C TRP A 164 0.15 -9.56 -10.47
N LEU A 165 -0.77 -9.71 -9.52
CA LEU A 165 -0.52 -9.39 -8.12
C LEU A 165 0.59 -10.28 -7.54
N GLY A 166 0.55 -11.58 -7.84
CA GLY A 166 1.57 -12.56 -7.46
C GLY A 166 2.96 -12.16 -7.99
N LEU A 167 3.06 -11.79 -9.26
CA LEU A 167 4.30 -11.27 -9.85
C LEU A 167 4.81 -10.05 -9.11
N THR A 168 3.92 -9.09 -8.84
CA THR A 168 4.28 -7.83 -8.17
C THR A 168 4.80 -8.06 -6.75
N PHE A 169 4.16 -8.93 -5.97
CA PHE A 169 4.56 -9.20 -4.60
C PHE A 169 5.83 -10.04 -4.48
N ASN A 170 6.04 -10.99 -5.40
CA ASN A 170 7.21 -11.88 -5.36
C ASN A 170 8.44 -11.30 -6.07
N TRP A 171 8.33 -10.13 -6.68
CA TRP A 171 9.44 -9.49 -7.39
C TRP A 171 10.70 -9.30 -6.53
N GLY A 172 10.50 -9.05 -5.23
CA GLY A 172 11.58 -8.87 -4.26
C GLY A 172 12.44 -10.12 -4.00
N ALA A 173 12.08 -11.29 -4.55
CA ALA A 173 12.89 -12.50 -4.47
C ALA A 173 13.99 -12.56 -5.55
N LEU A 174 13.96 -11.69 -6.57
CA LEU A 174 14.96 -11.58 -7.64
C LEU A 174 16.17 -10.79 -7.17
#